data_37717449ccf3356f664727f5f2fedbf3
#
_entry.id   37717449ccf3356f664727f5f2fedbf3
#
_cell.length_a   1.000
_cell.length_b   1.000
_cell.length_c   1.000
_cell.angle_alpha   90.00
_cell.angle_beta   90.00
_cell.angle_gamma   90.00
#
_symmetry.space_group_name_H-M   'P 1'
#
loop_
_entity.id
_entity.type
_entity.pdbx_description
1 polymer ?
#
loop_
_entity_poly.entity_id
_entity_poly.type
_entity_poly.pdbx_seq_one_letter_code
_entity_poly.pdbx_strand_id
1 'polypeptide(L)'
;MKNKKVLFFILLCVGAFVQAQETVRPFEEFFVEGMKKIDGVFPVYVADGEVYLEIPSEYIGREMQISAQIDRGFDLLCRPANGLGVVRITSPIEGTVCFQQPFYMERILDTESVYQQAFSLSNVQPEGISHSVVSYSGERGAIIRITEYLLNGDEWFSYQYSFIRSLVPALSEVVRIHPFDEGVSFTVKRYHGVEAERYMYSSSAIVLPDGSMPLEVTCVLRLLPQKKDRIRLADNRIPYRTLHFKDYSQDPYCMVAVSYTHLTLP
;
A
#
# COMPACT_ATOMS: atom_id res chain seq x y z
N MET A 1 15.13 -39.91 33.22
CA MET A 1 15.82 -39.48 31.97
C MET A 1 14.90 -39.05 30.83
N LYS A 2 13.60 -39.34 30.82
CA LYS A 2 12.65 -38.94 29.77
C LYS A 2 12.30 -37.45 29.77
N ASN A 3 12.28 -36.80 30.90
CA ASN A 3 11.85 -35.38 31.01
C ASN A 3 12.88 -34.34 30.52
N LYS A 4 14.18 -34.68 30.48
CA LYS A 4 15.22 -33.76 29.99
C LYS A 4 15.20 -33.61 28.47
N LYS A 5 14.79 -34.63 27.73
CA LYS A 5 14.69 -34.59 26.25
C LYS A 5 13.50 -33.75 25.77
N VAL A 6 12.38 -33.78 26.50
CA VAL A 6 11.17 -32.97 26.20
C VAL A 6 11.45 -31.49 26.47
N LEU A 7 12.13 -31.17 27.55
CA LEU A 7 12.50 -29.79 27.86
C LEU A 7 13.46 -29.20 26.84
N PHE A 8 14.41 -30.00 26.32
CA PHE A 8 15.34 -29.57 25.28
C PHE A 8 14.63 -29.33 23.93
N PHE A 9 13.61 -30.13 23.59
CA PHE A 9 12.83 -29.96 22.38
C PHE A 9 11.92 -28.73 22.45
N ILE A 10 11.31 -28.42 23.60
CA ILE A 10 10.54 -27.21 23.83
C ILE A 10 11.42 -25.96 23.74
N LEU A 11 12.64 -26.00 24.26
CA LEU A 11 13.60 -24.90 24.18
C LEU A 11 14.06 -24.65 22.73
N LEU A 12 14.19 -25.72 21.92
CA LEU A 12 14.53 -25.60 20.49
C LEU A 12 13.39 -25.03 19.65
N CYS A 13 12.14 -25.35 20.00
CA CYS A 13 10.96 -24.81 19.31
C CYS A 13 10.67 -23.33 19.64
N VAL A 14 11.02 -22.88 20.84
CA VAL A 14 10.87 -21.45 21.21
C VAL A 14 11.96 -20.60 20.55
N GLY A 15 13.15 -21.17 20.27
CA GLY A 15 14.21 -20.46 19.56
C GLY A 15 13.96 -20.23 18.06
N ALA A 16 12.99 -20.94 17.44
CA ALA A 16 12.73 -20.85 16.00
C ALA A 16 11.71 -19.76 15.60
N PHE A 17 11.13 -19.04 16.56
CA PHE A 17 10.18 -17.95 16.33
C PHE A 17 10.73 -16.57 16.67
N VAL A 18 12.01 -16.41 16.84
CA VAL A 18 12.62 -15.08 16.79
C VAL A 18 12.71 -14.71 15.32
N GLN A 19 11.65 -14.17 14.76
CA GLN A 19 11.76 -13.33 13.57
C GLN A 19 12.83 -12.30 13.90
N ALA A 20 13.95 -12.34 13.16
CA ALA A 20 15.01 -11.38 13.31
C ALA A 20 14.40 -10.00 13.04
N GLN A 21 14.04 -9.31 14.12
CA GLN A 21 13.67 -7.91 14.03
C GLN A 21 14.92 -7.21 13.47
N GLU A 22 14.83 -6.68 12.26
CA GLU A 22 15.93 -5.92 11.68
C GLU A 22 16.28 -4.83 12.67
N THR A 23 17.50 -4.89 13.23
CA THR A 23 17.97 -3.88 14.16
C THR A 23 18.16 -2.59 13.40
N VAL A 24 17.56 -1.51 13.90
CA VAL A 24 17.73 -0.17 13.33
C VAL A 24 19.22 0.17 13.33
N ARG A 25 19.78 0.45 12.15
CA ARG A 25 21.20 0.79 11.96
C ARG A 25 21.38 2.30 11.98
N PRO A 26 22.51 2.82 12.45
CA PRO A 26 22.90 4.21 12.23
C PRO A 26 22.88 4.56 10.73
N PHE A 27 22.56 5.80 10.40
CA PHE A 27 22.43 6.20 8.99
C PHE A 27 23.74 6.07 8.22
N GLU A 28 24.86 6.32 8.87
CA GLU A 28 26.21 6.20 8.30
C GLU A 28 26.57 4.74 7.95
N GLU A 29 25.98 3.78 8.65
CA GLU A 29 26.13 2.35 8.36
C GLU A 29 25.11 1.86 7.30
N PHE A 30 23.99 2.54 7.18
CA PHE A 30 22.98 2.26 6.17
C PHE A 30 23.38 2.83 4.81
N PHE A 31 23.78 4.11 4.77
CA PHE A 31 24.12 4.81 3.53
C PHE A 31 25.58 4.58 3.17
N VAL A 32 25.85 3.49 2.46
CA VAL A 32 27.19 3.07 2.07
C VAL A 32 27.59 3.57 0.68
N GLU A 33 28.89 3.53 0.38
CA GLU A 33 29.43 3.85 -0.95
C GLU A 33 28.79 2.96 -2.03
N GLY A 34 28.32 3.58 -3.11
CA GLY A 34 27.61 2.91 -4.19
C GLY A 34 26.09 2.90 -4.07
N MET A 35 25.52 3.24 -2.91
CA MET A 35 24.08 3.43 -2.77
C MET A 35 23.64 4.70 -3.48
N LYS A 36 22.63 4.59 -4.34
CA LYS A 36 22.06 5.72 -5.07
C LYS A 36 20.89 6.30 -4.27
N LYS A 37 20.97 7.59 -3.95
CA LYS A 37 19.83 8.36 -3.43
C LYS A 37 19.09 9.06 -4.58
N ILE A 38 17.77 9.01 -4.55
CA ILE A 38 16.86 9.72 -5.44
C ILE A 38 16.04 10.65 -4.57
N ASP A 39 16.27 11.96 -4.70
CA ASP A 39 15.59 12.97 -3.90
C ASP A 39 14.14 13.18 -4.40
N GLY A 40 13.26 13.54 -3.48
CA GLY A 40 11.84 13.79 -3.72
C GLY A 40 11.09 13.97 -2.40
N VAL A 41 9.79 14.12 -2.49
CA VAL A 41 8.89 14.16 -1.31
C VAL A 41 9.08 12.93 -0.42
N PHE A 42 9.28 11.78 -1.06
CA PHE A 42 9.73 10.55 -0.43
C PHE A 42 11.10 10.20 -1.02
N PRO A 43 12.21 10.47 -0.31
CA PRO A 43 13.52 10.05 -0.79
C PRO A 43 13.59 8.52 -0.92
N VAL A 44 14.24 8.06 -1.99
CA VAL A 44 14.40 6.63 -2.27
C VAL A 44 15.88 6.29 -2.34
N TYR A 45 16.26 5.18 -1.70
CA TYR A 45 17.61 4.66 -1.75
C TYR A 45 17.63 3.32 -2.47
N VAL A 46 18.62 3.12 -3.32
CA VAL A 46 18.77 1.90 -4.13
C VAL A 46 20.19 1.37 -4.01
N ALA A 47 20.32 0.12 -3.61
CA ALA A 47 21.58 -0.61 -3.57
C ALA A 47 21.35 -2.10 -3.79
N ASP A 48 22.17 -2.74 -4.61
CA ASP A 48 22.18 -4.20 -4.83
C ASP A 48 20.81 -4.81 -5.18
N GLY A 49 20.00 -4.05 -5.93
CA GLY A 49 18.63 -4.46 -6.30
C GLY A 49 17.58 -4.22 -5.20
N GLU A 50 17.98 -3.79 -4.03
CA GLU A 50 17.09 -3.40 -2.94
C GLU A 50 16.63 -1.95 -3.08
N VAL A 51 15.38 -1.70 -2.71
CA VAL A 51 14.74 -0.38 -2.74
C VAL A 51 14.26 -0.04 -1.34
N TYR A 52 14.69 1.11 -0.86
CA TYR A 52 14.30 1.65 0.44
C TYR A 52 13.58 2.98 0.24
N LEU A 53 12.53 3.18 1.01
CA LEU A 53 11.72 4.40 1.00
C LEU A 53 11.90 5.13 2.33
N GLU A 54 12.25 6.39 2.26
CA GLU A 54 12.25 7.26 3.43
C GLU A 54 10.88 7.91 3.57
N ILE A 55 10.32 7.80 4.77
CA ILE A 55 9.11 8.49 5.21
C ILE A 55 9.53 9.64 6.11
N PRO A 56 9.55 10.88 5.62
CA PRO A 56 9.83 12.05 6.44
C PRO A 56 8.90 12.15 7.64
N SER A 57 9.42 12.56 8.80
CA SER A 57 8.66 12.62 10.05
C SER A 57 7.42 13.51 9.97
N GLU A 58 7.46 14.52 9.14
CA GLU A 58 6.34 15.45 8.87
C GLU A 58 5.14 14.82 8.19
N TYR A 59 5.33 13.63 7.58
CA TYR A 59 4.26 12.88 6.93
C TYR A 59 3.63 11.80 7.82
N ILE A 60 4.15 11.60 9.02
CA ILE A 60 3.48 10.76 10.01
C ILE A 60 2.13 11.39 10.37
N GLY A 61 1.08 10.58 10.33
CA GLY A 61 -0.31 11.02 10.49
C GLY A 61 -1.00 11.49 9.21
N ARG A 62 -0.24 11.68 8.10
CA ARG A 62 -0.79 12.07 6.79
C ARG A 62 -1.43 10.89 6.09
N GLU A 63 -2.42 11.22 5.27
CA GLU A 63 -3.05 10.29 4.36
C GLU A 63 -2.37 10.36 3.00
N MET A 64 -2.14 9.21 2.40
CA MET A 64 -1.64 9.09 1.04
C MET A 64 -2.43 8.08 0.23
N GLN A 65 -2.43 8.27 -1.06
CA GLN A 65 -2.98 7.35 -2.03
C GLN A 65 -1.89 6.36 -2.45
N ILE A 66 -2.23 5.08 -2.43
CA ILE A 66 -1.41 4.02 -3.00
C ILE A 66 -2.19 3.38 -4.13
N SER A 67 -1.53 3.17 -5.25
CA SER A 67 -2.13 2.51 -6.40
C SER A 67 -1.12 1.68 -7.18
N ALA A 68 -1.63 0.67 -7.87
CA ALA A 68 -0.88 -0.08 -8.86
C ALA A 68 -1.69 -0.16 -10.15
N GLN A 69 -1.04 0.11 -11.26
CA GLN A 69 -1.64 0.07 -12.58
C GLN A 69 -0.75 -0.73 -13.53
N ILE A 70 -1.34 -1.58 -14.36
CA ILE A 70 -0.62 -2.25 -15.42
C ILE A 70 -0.57 -1.33 -16.62
N ASP A 71 0.65 -1.01 -17.05
CA ASP A 71 0.92 -0.16 -18.20
C ASP A 71 1.12 -0.98 -19.47
N ARG A 72 1.76 -2.14 -19.34
CA ARG A 72 2.04 -3.04 -20.46
C ARG A 72 1.87 -4.50 -20.04
N GLY A 73 1.33 -5.29 -20.94
CA GLY A 73 1.16 -6.71 -20.76
C GLY A 73 0.41 -7.31 -21.94
N PHE A 74 -0.08 -8.53 -21.76
CA PHE A 74 -0.94 -9.14 -22.74
C PHE A 74 -2.29 -8.39 -22.79
N ASP A 75 -2.76 -8.05 -23.98
CA ASP A 75 -3.89 -7.12 -24.22
C ASP A 75 -5.16 -7.45 -23.43
N LEU A 76 -5.49 -8.74 -23.31
CA LEU A 76 -6.61 -9.20 -22.47
C LEU A 76 -6.42 -8.96 -20.96
N LEU A 77 -5.20 -8.75 -20.52
CA LEU A 77 -4.82 -8.61 -19.12
C LEU A 77 -4.62 -7.13 -18.75
N CYS A 78 -4.47 -6.24 -19.72
CA CYS A 78 -4.28 -4.82 -19.53
C CYS A 78 -5.60 -4.12 -19.13
N ARG A 79 -6.22 -4.55 -18.06
CA ARG A 79 -7.30 -3.81 -17.42
C ARG A 79 -6.74 -2.97 -16.29
N PRO A 80 -7.28 -1.76 -16.08
CA PRO A 80 -6.83 -0.95 -14.96
C PRO A 80 -6.93 -1.75 -13.66
N ALA A 81 -5.82 -1.89 -12.98
CA ALA A 81 -5.77 -2.52 -11.67
C ALA A 81 -6.60 -1.70 -10.69
N ASN A 82 -7.46 -2.35 -9.94
CA ASN A 82 -8.28 -1.71 -8.92
C ASN A 82 -7.51 -1.51 -7.59
N GLY A 83 -6.18 -1.44 -7.66
CA GLY A 83 -5.33 -1.22 -6.51
C GLY A 83 -5.28 0.24 -6.04
N LEU A 84 -6.44 0.91 -5.96
CA LEU A 84 -6.51 2.26 -5.41
C LEU A 84 -6.89 2.18 -3.94
N GLY A 85 -5.96 2.52 -3.06
CA GLY A 85 -6.17 2.58 -1.63
C GLY A 85 -5.76 3.92 -1.04
N VAL A 86 -6.43 4.33 0.01
CA VAL A 86 -5.99 5.43 0.87
C VAL A 86 -5.44 4.81 2.16
N VAL A 87 -4.25 5.19 2.52
CA VAL A 87 -3.61 4.76 3.77
C VAL A 87 -3.19 5.96 4.58
N ARG A 88 -3.16 5.79 5.89
CA ARG A 88 -2.59 6.75 6.83
C ARG A 88 -1.26 6.22 7.32
N ILE A 89 -0.23 7.05 7.24
CA ILE A 89 1.09 6.71 7.76
C ILE A 89 1.06 6.88 9.28
N THR A 90 1.34 5.84 10.02
CA THR A 90 1.43 5.88 11.49
C THR A 90 2.73 5.24 11.96
N SER A 91 3.14 5.57 13.18
CA SER A 91 4.30 4.94 13.84
C SER A 91 3.89 4.59 15.27
N PRO A 92 3.13 3.49 15.45
CA PRO A 92 2.56 3.13 16.74
C PRO A 92 3.60 2.62 17.74
N ILE A 93 4.70 2.09 17.24
CA ILE A 93 5.80 1.50 18.03
C ILE A 93 7.10 2.05 17.45
N GLU A 94 8.05 2.38 18.32
CA GLU A 94 9.40 2.79 17.91
C GLU A 94 10.04 1.73 17.00
N GLY A 95 10.68 2.17 15.94
CA GLY A 95 11.28 1.26 14.95
C GLY A 95 10.29 0.69 13.95
N THR A 96 9.04 1.17 13.90
CA THR A 96 8.04 0.73 12.92
C THR A 96 7.34 1.88 12.22
N VAL A 97 7.01 1.68 10.96
CA VAL A 97 6.08 2.51 10.19
C VAL A 97 4.93 1.63 9.75
N CYS A 98 3.72 2.10 9.96
CA CYS A 98 2.52 1.35 9.65
C CYS A 98 1.70 2.10 8.58
N PHE A 99 1.26 1.38 7.55
CA PHE A 99 0.31 1.89 6.56
C PHE A 99 -1.08 1.39 6.93
N GLN A 100 -1.81 2.23 7.65
CA GLN A 100 -3.15 1.92 8.14
C GLN A 100 -4.19 2.33 7.11
N GLN A 101 -5.10 1.45 6.76
CA GLN A 101 -6.26 1.79 5.94
C GLN A 101 -7.36 2.41 6.80
N PRO A 102 -7.64 3.71 6.67
CA PRO A 102 -8.69 4.34 7.45
C PRO A 102 -10.07 3.82 7.02
N PHE A 103 -10.92 3.57 7.99
CA PHE A 103 -12.31 3.20 7.74
C PHE A 103 -13.19 4.45 7.76
N TYR A 104 -13.70 4.84 6.59
CA TYR A 104 -14.44 6.09 6.43
C TYR A 104 -15.97 5.92 6.39
N MET A 105 -16.48 4.70 6.42
CA MET A 105 -17.91 4.45 6.32
C MET A 105 -18.68 4.92 7.55
N GLU A 106 -18.00 5.01 8.68
CA GLU A 106 -18.53 5.52 9.95
C GLU A 106 -17.55 6.56 10.49
N ARG A 107 -18.04 7.72 10.88
CA ARG A 107 -17.19 8.81 11.38
C ARG A 107 -17.98 9.83 12.18
N ILE A 108 -17.28 10.69 12.88
CA ILE A 108 -17.78 11.92 13.45
C ILE A 108 -17.17 13.08 12.69
N LEU A 109 -18.01 13.91 12.09
CA LEU A 109 -17.55 15.11 11.35
C LEU A 109 -17.31 16.27 12.30
N ASP A 110 -18.12 16.38 13.36
CA ASP A 110 -17.97 17.36 14.41
C ASP A 110 -17.13 16.79 15.56
N THR A 111 -15.87 17.20 15.64
CA THR A 111 -14.91 16.75 16.65
C THR A 111 -15.23 17.25 18.06
N GLU A 112 -16.08 18.26 18.21
CA GLU A 112 -16.56 18.77 19.48
C GLU A 112 -17.82 18.04 19.99
N SER A 113 -18.32 17.09 19.22
CA SER A 113 -19.50 16.31 19.59
C SER A 113 -19.30 15.54 20.88
N VAL A 114 -20.32 15.54 21.73
CA VAL A 114 -20.36 14.75 22.97
C VAL A 114 -20.24 13.24 22.71
N TYR A 115 -20.54 12.79 21.52
CA TYR A 115 -20.45 11.39 21.10
C TYR A 115 -19.03 10.98 20.69
N GLN A 116 -18.07 11.92 20.55
CA GLN A 116 -16.72 11.64 20.09
C GLN A 116 -16.02 10.56 20.93
N GLN A 117 -16.12 10.65 22.25
CA GLN A 117 -15.48 9.69 23.13
C GLN A 117 -16.12 8.30 23.01
N ALA A 118 -17.44 8.22 22.99
CA ALA A 118 -18.17 6.95 22.83
C ALA A 118 -17.87 6.31 21.49
N PHE A 119 -17.82 7.10 20.42
CA PHE A 119 -17.46 6.64 19.07
C PHE A 119 -16.05 6.08 19.04
N SER A 120 -15.06 6.79 19.60
CA SER A 120 -13.67 6.34 19.64
C SER A 120 -13.46 5.04 20.42
N LEU A 121 -14.26 4.81 21.46
CA LEU A 121 -14.21 3.58 22.26
C LEU A 121 -14.85 2.39 21.54
N SER A 122 -15.84 2.64 20.70
CA SER A 122 -16.61 1.58 20.02
C SER A 122 -16.12 1.28 18.59
N ASN A 123 -15.39 2.22 17.96
CA ASN A 123 -14.92 2.10 16.57
C ASN A 123 -13.40 2.00 16.54
N VAL A 124 -12.91 0.77 16.67
CA VAL A 124 -11.48 0.47 16.52
C VAL A 124 -11.13 0.54 15.04
N GLN A 125 -10.13 1.36 14.70
CA GLN A 125 -9.63 1.41 13.34
C GLN A 125 -8.86 0.12 13.00
N PRO A 126 -8.94 -0.38 11.76
CA PRO A 126 -8.15 -1.52 11.34
C PRO A 126 -6.66 -1.28 11.59
N GLU A 127 -5.97 -2.31 12.04
CA GLU A 127 -4.51 -2.29 12.05
C GLU A 127 -4.00 -2.25 10.62
N GLY A 128 -2.90 -1.53 10.41
CA GLY A 128 -2.25 -1.43 9.11
C GLY A 128 -1.12 -2.44 8.99
N ILE A 129 -0.50 -2.44 7.82
CA ILE A 129 0.70 -3.23 7.56
C ILE A 129 1.88 -2.50 8.18
N SER A 130 2.59 -3.20 9.05
CA SER A 130 3.77 -2.69 9.73
C SER A 130 5.04 -3.03 8.96
N HIS A 131 5.88 -2.03 8.75
CA HIS A 131 7.20 -2.15 8.17
C HIS A 131 8.26 -1.85 9.24
N SER A 132 9.26 -2.70 9.34
CA SER A 132 10.41 -2.43 10.21
C SER A 132 11.23 -1.29 9.64
N VAL A 133 11.62 -0.35 10.50
CA VAL A 133 12.55 0.72 10.15
C VAL A 133 13.95 0.14 10.11
N VAL A 134 14.65 0.32 8.98
CA VAL A 134 16.03 -0.13 8.77
C VAL A 134 17.00 0.90 9.31
N SER A 135 16.70 2.18 9.15
CA SER A 135 17.51 3.31 9.61
C SER A 135 16.64 4.58 9.72
N TYR A 136 17.18 5.59 10.38
CA TYR A 136 16.60 6.93 10.39
C TYR A 136 17.56 7.91 9.72
N SER A 137 17.04 8.75 8.82
CA SER A 137 17.81 9.87 8.27
C SER A 137 18.06 10.97 9.32
N GLY A 138 18.98 11.89 9.03
CA GLY A 138 19.35 12.99 9.95
C GLY A 138 18.16 13.87 10.38
N GLU A 139 17.11 13.95 9.60
CA GLU A 139 15.87 14.67 9.88
C GLU A 139 14.79 13.77 10.54
N ARG A 140 15.17 12.61 11.06
CA ARG A 140 14.29 11.58 11.63
C ARG A 140 13.29 10.99 10.63
N GLY A 141 13.58 11.01 9.35
CA GLY A 141 12.85 10.25 8.35
C GLY A 141 13.07 8.76 8.59
N ALA A 142 11.97 7.99 8.67
CA ALA A 142 12.05 6.55 8.86
C ALA A 142 12.29 5.87 7.52
N ILE A 143 13.35 5.08 7.40
CA ILE A 143 13.71 4.36 6.18
C ILE A 143 13.23 2.92 6.30
N ILE A 144 12.39 2.49 5.37
CA ILE A 144 11.82 1.14 5.31
C ILE A 144 12.20 0.45 3.99
N ARG A 145 12.37 -0.87 4.02
CA ARG A 145 12.59 -1.66 2.82
C ARG A 145 11.24 -1.96 2.15
N ILE A 146 11.14 -1.66 0.85
CA ILE A 146 9.90 -1.87 0.08
C ILE A 146 10.09 -2.79 -1.12
N THR A 147 11.25 -3.35 -1.33
CA THR A 147 11.58 -4.21 -2.48
C THR A 147 10.55 -5.32 -2.66
N GLU A 148 10.29 -6.09 -1.61
CA GLU A 148 9.38 -7.23 -1.68
C GLU A 148 7.96 -6.81 -2.06
N TYR A 149 7.46 -5.70 -1.51
CA TYR A 149 6.13 -5.17 -1.84
C TYR A 149 6.03 -4.77 -3.31
N LEU A 150 7.09 -4.18 -3.85
CA LEU A 150 7.16 -3.80 -5.26
C LEU A 150 7.23 -5.04 -6.17
N LEU A 151 8.08 -6.02 -5.83
CA LEU A 151 8.31 -7.19 -6.67
C LEU A 151 7.18 -8.23 -6.56
N ASN A 152 6.67 -8.49 -5.36
CA ASN A 152 5.61 -9.47 -5.14
C ASN A 152 4.23 -8.93 -5.52
N GLY A 153 4.05 -7.61 -5.50
CA GLY A 153 2.74 -7.01 -5.74
C GLY A 153 1.75 -7.33 -4.65
N ASP A 154 2.25 -7.51 -3.43
CA ASP A 154 1.42 -7.82 -2.28
C ASP A 154 0.66 -6.57 -1.83
N GLU A 155 -0.52 -6.80 -1.27
CA GLU A 155 -1.34 -5.86 -0.54
C GLU A 155 -1.64 -4.55 -1.31
N TRP A 156 -0.88 -3.47 -1.02
CA TRP A 156 -1.13 -2.13 -1.56
C TRP A 156 -0.79 -2.00 -3.05
N PHE A 157 0.16 -2.79 -3.53
CA PHE A 157 0.56 -2.82 -4.93
C PHE A 157 0.02 -4.05 -5.65
N SER A 158 -1.01 -4.66 -5.09
CA SER A 158 -1.71 -5.78 -5.69
C SER A 158 -2.63 -5.31 -6.82
N TYR A 159 -2.88 -6.20 -7.73
CA TYR A 159 -3.90 -6.07 -8.77
C TYR A 159 -4.62 -7.40 -8.92
N GLN A 160 -5.91 -7.34 -9.15
CA GLN A 160 -6.71 -8.55 -9.33
C GLN A 160 -6.75 -8.94 -10.81
N TYR A 161 -6.39 -10.19 -11.08
CA TYR A 161 -6.52 -10.80 -12.38
C TYR A 161 -7.18 -12.16 -12.29
N SER A 162 -8.14 -12.39 -13.18
CA SER A 162 -8.82 -13.68 -13.28
C SER A 162 -7.98 -14.76 -13.94
N PHE A 163 -6.91 -14.39 -14.65
CA PHE A 163 -6.19 -15.27 -15.57
C PHE A 163 -4.71 -15.42 -15.28
N ILE A 164 -4.15 -14.63 -14.35
CA ILE A 164 -2.75 -14.72 -13.98
C ILE A 164 -2.62 -15.64 -12.78
N ARG A 165 -1.75 -16.60 -12.90
CA ARG A 165 -1.37 -17.50 -11.82
C ARG A 165 -0.17 -16.96 -11.06
N SER A 166 0.53 -17.80 -10.36
CA SER A 166 1.60 -17.42 -9.45
C SER A 166 2.58 -16.40 -10.02
N LEU A 167 2.91 -15.39 -9.23
CA LEU A 167 4.02 -14.49 -9.48
C LEU A 167 5.35 -15.26 -9.37
N VAL A 168 6.33 -14.86 -10.20
CA VAL A 168 7.71 -15.37 -10.16
C VAL A 168 8.64 -14.24 -9.70
N PRO A 169 8.76 -14.00 -8.37
CA PRO A 169 9.49 -12.84 -7.84
C PRO A 169 10.95 -12.81 -8.27
N ALA A 170 11.58 -13.98 -8.40
CA ALA A 170 12.99 -14.11 -8.78
C ALA A 170 13.31 -13.54 -10.18
N LEU A 171 12.30 -13.37 -11.05
CA LEU A 171 12.45 -12.76 -12.37
C LEU A 171 12.01 -11.30 -12.37
N SER A 172 11.33 -10.84 -11.30
CA SER A 172 10.76 -9.49 -11.24
C SER A 172 11.84 -8.47 -10.89
N GLU A 173 11.74 -7.27 -11.44
CA GLU A 173 12.73 -6.21 -11.26
C GLU A 173 12.08 -4.82 -11.21
N VAL A 174 12.67 -3.89 -10.46
CA VAL A 174 12.30 -2.48 -10.49
C VAL A 174 13.04 -1.81 -11.64
N VAL A 175 12.28 -1.36 -12.65
CA VAL A 175 12.83 -0.82 -13.89
C VAL A 175 13.13 0.67 -13.77
N ARG A 176 12.25 1.42 -13.10
CA ARG A 176 12.36 2.87 -12.99
C ARG A 176 11.74 3.38 -11.71
N ILE A 177 12.36 4.41 -11.15
CA ILE A 177 11.86 5.17 -10.02
C ILE A 177 11.76 6.62 -10.48
N HIS A 178 10.58 7.21 -10.31
CA HIS A 178 10.32 8.58 -10.76
C HIS A 178 9.65 9.38 -9.64
N PRO A 179 10.39 10.29 -8.97
CA PRO A 179 9.83 11.23 -8.01
C PRO A 179 9.03 12.33 -8.73
N PHE A 180 7.99 12.83 -8.07
CA PHE A 180 7.21 13.97 -8.53
C PHE A 180 6.76 14.81 -7.30
N ASP A 181 6.17 15.99 -7.53
CA ASP A 181 5.92 17.00 -6.48
C ASP A 181 5.11 16.50 -5.28
N GLU A 182 4.27 15.50 -5.46
CA GLU A 182 3.38 15.00 -4.40
C GLU A 182 3.71 13.56 -3.99
N GLY A 183 4.74 12.93 -4.59
CA GLY A 183 5.00 11.52 -4.32
C GLY A 183 6.12 10.89 -5.14
N VAL A 184 6.02 9.56 -5.29
CA VAL A 184 6.96 8.76 -6.06
C VAL A 184 6.23 7.63 -6.79
N SER A 185 6.69 7.31 -7.99
CA SER A 185 6.23 6.16 -8.75
C SER A 185 7.37 5.19 -9.04
N PHE A 186 7.03 3.90 -9.04
CA PHE A 186 7.93 2.79 -9.32
C PHE A 186 7.38 2.01 -10.50
N THR A 187 8.13 1.92 -11.58
CA THR A 187 7.80 1.01 -12.68
C THR A 187 8.49 -0.32 -12.41
N VAL A 188 7.70 -1.35 -12.27
CA VAL A 188 8.15 -2.70 -11.93
C VAL A 188 7.77 -3.67 -13.04
N LYS A 189 8.70 -4.47 -13.46
CA LYS A 189 8.44 -5.57 -14.38
C LYS A 189 8.23 -6.83 -13.57
N ARG A 190 7.01 -7.34 -13.54
CA ARG A 190 6.62 -8.54 -12.80
C ARG A 190 6.38 -9.69 -13.74
N TYR A 191 6.87 -10.86 -13.39
CA TYR A 191 6.67 -12.07 -14.16
C TYR A 191 5.66 -12.98 -13.50
N HIS A 192 4.68 -13.42 -14.26
CA HIS A 192 3.65 -14.35 -13.82
C HIS A 192 3.75 -15.67 -14.57
N GLY A 193 3.61 -16.78 -13.84
CA GLY A 193 3.48 -18.08 -14.46
C GLY A 193 2.18 -18.17 -15.24
N VAL A 194 2.25 -18.65 -16.46
CA VAL A 194 1.11 -18.89 -17.34
C VAL A 194 1.12 -20.36 -17.71
N GLU A 195 -0.01 -21.04 -17.48
CA GLU A 195 -0.24 -22.39 -17.99
C GLU A 195 -1.14 -22.29 -19.21
N ALA A 196 -0.92 -23.16 -20.20
CA ALA A 196 -1.76 -23.23 -21.37
C ALA A 196 -3.22 -23.53 -20.95
N GLU A 197 -4.04 -22.53 -21.02
CA GLU A 197 -5.48 -22.65 -20.74
C GLU A 197 -6.26 -22.09 -21.92
N ARG A 198 -7.39 -22.76 -22.19
CA ARG A 198 -8.30 -22.30 -23.20
C ARG A 198 -9.40 -21.45 -22.57
N TYR A 199 -9.40 -20.17 -22.89
CA TYR A 199 -10.46 -19.25 -22.47
C TYR A 199 -11.44 -19.03 -23.61
N MET A 200 -12.72 -19.14 -23.28
CA MET A 200 -13.80 -18.75 -24.16
C MET A 200 -14.15 -17.30 -23.91
N TYR A 201 -13.75 -16.42 -24.82
CA TYR A 201 -14.15 -15.02 -24.79
C TYR A 201 -15.12 -14.78 -25.95
N SER A 202 -16.38 -14.57 -25.62
CA SER A 202 -17.45 -14.50 -26.62
C SER A 202 -17.56 -15.81 -27.41
N SER A 203 -17.40 -15.76 -28.73
CA SER A 203 -17.39 -16.94 -29.61
C SER A 203 -15.99 -17.46 -29.98
N SER A 204 -14.93 -16.83 -29.45
CA SER A 204 -13.55 -17.15 -29.78
C SER A 204 -12.84 -17.80 -28.60
N ALA A 205 -12.13 -18.90 -28.87
CA ALA A 205 -11.24 -19.52 -27.89
C ALA A 205 -9.85 -18.88 -27.99
N ILE A 206 -9.36 -18.40 -26.85
CA ILE A 206 -8.00 -17.88 -26.73
C ILE A 206 -7.17 -18.91 -25.98
N VAL A 207 -6.06 -19.31 -26.57
CA VAL A 207 -5.10 -20.21 -25.94
C VAL A 207 -3.93 -19.36 -25.46
N LEU A 208 -3.69 -19.37 -24.14
CA LEU A 208 -2.49 -18.77 -23.56
C LEU A 208 -1.31 -19.74 -23.71
N PRO A 209 -0.12 -19.22 -24.03
CA PRO A 209 1.08 -20.04 -24.08
C PRO A 209 1.53 -20.47 -22.68
N ASP A 210 2.19 -21.63 -22.59
CA ASP A 210 2.91 -21.99 -21.38
C ASP A 210 4.13 -21.10 -21.18
N GLY A 211 4.47 -20.81 -19.94
CA GLY A 211 5.69 -20.06 -19.60
C GLY A 211 5.48 -18.98 -18.57
N SER A 212 6.38 -18.00 -18.58
CA SER A 212 6.27 -16.79 -17.75
C SER A 212 6.00 -15.56 -18.62
N MET A 213 5.06 -14.76 -18.18
CA MET A 213 4.61 -13.56 -18.87
C MET A 213 5.03 -12.32 -18.08
N PRO A 214 5.77 -11.38 -18.67
CA PRO A 214 6.09 -10.11 -18.06
C PRO A 214 4.91 -9.16 -18.11
N LEU A 215 4.66 -8.48 -16.99
CA LEU A 215 3.79 -7.32 -16.89
C LEU A 215 4.59 -6.12 -16.42
N GLU A 216 4.42 -4.99 -17.06
CA GLU A 216 4.96 -3.72 -16.58
C GLU A 216 3.88 -3.01 -15.77
N VAL A 217 4.17 -2.77 -14.49
CA VAL A 217 3.23 -2.22 -13.51
C VAL A 217 3.80 -0.94 -12.95
N THR A 218 3.03 0.14 -12.94
CA THR A 218 3.39 1.36 -12.22
C THR A 218 2.69 1.40 -10.86
N CYS A 219 3.51 1.36 -9.81
CA CYS A 219 3.11 1.53 -8.42
C CYS A 219 3.32 2.98 -8.01
N VAL A 220 2.32 3.63 -7.43
CA VAL A 220 2.36 5.05 -7.08
C VAL A 220 2.03 5.24 -5.61
N LEU A 221 2.86 6.05 -4.93
CA LEU A 221 2.57 6.63 -3.62
C LEU A 221 2.44 8.13 -3.80
N ARG A 222 1.29 8.68 -3.39
CA ARG A 222 1.01 10.12 -3.51
C ARG A 222 0.41 10.65 -2.22
N LEU A 223 0.97 11.75 -1.70
CA LEU A 223 0.37 12.48 -0.58
C LEU A 223 -0.98 13.07 -0.99
N LEU A 224 -1.98 12.90 -0.15
CA LEU A 224 -3.25 13.56 -0.35
C LEU A 224 -3.18 15.02 0.12
N PRO A 225 -3.94 15.92 -0.52
CA PRO A 225 -4.02 17.32 -0.09
C PRO A 225 -4.44 17.44 1.37
N GLN A 226 -3.82 18.34 2.11
CA GLN A 226 -4.22 18.63 3.50
C GLN A 226 -5.57 19.30 3.58
N LYS A 227 -5.84 20.21 2.64
CA LYS A 227 -7.12 20.90 2.54
C LYS A 227 -8.13 19.99 1.88
N LYS A 228 -9.05 19.49 2.67
CA LYS A 228 -10.18 18.69 2.17
C LYS A 228 -11.20 19.60 1.48
N ASP A 229 -11.72 19.14 0.37
CA ASP A 229 -12.85 19.80 -0.28
C ASP A 229 -14.11 19.71 0.60
N ARG A 230 -15.04 20.62 0.38
CA ARG A 230 -16.32 20.56 1.08
C ARG A 230 -17.09 19.32 0.63
N ILE A 231 -17.60 18.58 1.59
CA ILE A 231 -18.49 17.46 1.33
C ILE A 231 -19.76 18.00 0.67
N ARG A 232 -20.13 17.44 -0.46
CA ARG A 232 -21.39 17.70 -1.13
C ARG A 232 -22.36 16.58 -0.83
N LEU A 233 -23.55 16.95 -0.37
CA LEU A 233 -24.62 15.98 -0.16
C LEU A 233 -25.19 15.55 -1.52
N ALA A 234 -25.53 14.27 -1.64
CA ALA A 234 -26.16 13.78 -2.85
C ALA A 234 -27.59 14.30 -2.94
N ASP A 235 -28.01 14.56 -4.17
CA ASP A 235 -29.38 14.87 -4.50
C ASP A 235 -29.89 13.78 -5.46
N ASN A 236 -30.99 13.11 -5.09
CA ASN A 236 -31.54 12.02 -5.88
C ASN A 236 -31.99 12.45 -7.30
N ARG A 237 -32.12 13.73 -7.54
CA ARG A 237 -32.41 14.30 -8.87
C ARG A 237 -31.21 14.28 -9.82
N ILE A 238 -30.01 14.06 -9.26
CA ILE A 238 -28.77 14.13 -10.02
C ILE A 238 -28.09 12.77 -9.93
N PRO A 239 -28.02 12.00 -11.02
CA PRO A 239 -27.54 10.61 -11.02
C PRO A 239 -26.00 10.52 -11.02
N TYR A 240 -25.35 10.96 -9.96
CA TYR A 240 -23.90 10.80 -9.79
C TYR A 240 -23.58 9.57 -8.95
N ARG A 241 -22.32 9.10 -9.08
CA ARG A 241 -21.80 8.06 -8.20
C ARG A 241 -21.69 8.62 -6.78
N THR A 242 -22.35 7.98 -5.84
CA THR A 242 -22.43 8.40 -4.44
C THR A 242 -21.64 7.47 -3.54
N LEU A 243 -21.01 8.04 -2.51
CA LEU A 243 -20.44 7.30 -1.39
C LEU A 243 -21.35 7.52 -0.18
N HIS A 244 -21.71 6.42 0.48
CA HIS A 244 -22.52 6.44 1.68
C HIS A 244 -21.64 6.32 2.90
N PHE A 245 -21.87 7.15 3.92
CA PHE A 245 -21.25 7.02 5.23
C PHE A 245 -22.22 7.44 6.32
N LYS A 246 -21.96 6.97 7.55
CA LYS A 246 -22.72 7.38 8.74
C LYS A 246 -21.93 8.46 9.48
N ASP A 247 -22.61 9.55 9.83
CA ASP A 247 -22.07 10.58 10.68
C ASP A 247 -22.75 10.49 12.06
N TYR A 248 -21.95 10.27 13.08
CA TYR A 248 -22.39 10.13 14.46
C TYR A 248 -22.21 11.43 15.27
N SER A 249 -21.98 12.57 14.63
CA SER A 249 -21.89 13.87 15.32
C SER A 249 -23.18 14.28 16.01
N GLN A 250 -24.31 13.80 15.49
CA GLN A 250 -25.66 13.99 16.01
C GLN A 250 -26.38 12.64 16.04
N ASP A 251 -27.71 12.64 15.94
CA ASP A 251 -28.43 11.39 15.72
C ASP A 251 -27.92 10.72 14.44
N PRO A 252 -27.56 9.40 14.48
CA PRO A 252 -26.94 8.74 13.37
C PRO A 252 -27.83 8.76 12.13
N TYR A 253 -27.40 9.45 11.11
CA TYR A 253 -28.05 9.48 9.80
C TYR A 253 -27.07 9.11 8.69
N CYS A 254 -27.59 8.54 7.62
CA CYS A 254 -26.80 8.27 6.44
C CYS A 254 -26.60 9.55 5.63
N MET A 255 -25.36 9.98 5.52
CA MET A 255 -24.98 11.03 4.57
C MET A 255 -24.48 10.40 3.29
N VAL A 256 -24.83 11.02 2.17
CA VAL A 256 -24.39 10.60 0.84
C VAL A 256 -23.49 11.69 0.28
N ALA A 257 -22.21 11.39 0.14
CA ALA A 257 -21.26 12.30 -0.49
C ALA A 257 -21.13 11.95 -1.98
N VAL A 258 -21.12 12.96 -2.83
CA VAL A 258 -20.88 12.84 -4.27
C VAL A 258 -19.46 13.28 -4.59
N SER A 259 -18.70 12.40 -5.24
CA SER A 259 -17.42 12.74 -5.83
C SER A 259 -17.61 13.11 -7.30
N TYR A 260 -17.25 14.33 -7.66
CA TYR A 260 -17.23 14.78 -9.05
C TYR A 260 -15.80 14.70 -9.57
N THR A 261 -15.58 13.94 -10.62
CA THR A 261 -14.29 13.88 -11.31
C THR A 261 -14.10 15.00 -12.33
N HIS A 262 -15.18 15.61 -12.84
CA HIS A 262 -15.15 16.78 -13.72
C HIS A 262 -16.39 17.62 -13.53
N LEU A 263 -16.21 18.87 -13.15
CA LEU A 263 -17.19 19.96 -13.30
C LEU A 263 -16.72 20.89 -14.42
N THR A 264 -16.96 20.52 -15.64
CA THR A 264 -17.20 21.50 -16.70
C THR A 264 -18.70 21.73 -16.77
N LEU A 265 -19.18 22.67 -16.00
CA LEU A 265 -20.44 23.30 -16.32
C LEU A 265 -20.19 24.33 -17.43
N PRO A 266 -21.05 24.40 -18.46
CA PRO A 266 -20.98 25.43 -19.47
C PRO A 266 -21.15 26.80 -18.90
#